data_c04864ac8b7a96f953fe6409db1f80fe
#
_entry.id   c04864ac8b7a96f953fe6409db1f80fe
#
_cell.length_a   1.000
_cell.length_b   1.000
_cell.length_c   1.000
_cell.angle_alpha   90.00
_cell.angle_beta   90.00
_cell.angle_gamma   90.00
#
_symmetry.space_group_name_H-M   'P 1'
#
loop_
_entity.id
_entity.type
_entity.pdbx_description
1 polymer ?
#
loop_
_entity_poly.entity_id
_entity_poly.type
_entity_poly.pdbx_seq_one_letter_code
_entity_poly.pdbx_strand_id
1 'polypeptide(L)'
;GDIGTHAHNLTRFITGLEVDEVAAEVGAIVPKRIIHDFGGAMLRFENGARGSFWVTQAAAGVENCLRIRVSGTKGSLEWMQEFPQALTFKPLNAPSQNRTPNGPGTLPLSARCTRLVAGHPEGFPDGFANIYSDAAEAIAARRAGKQADPLALYFPNSFDGLMGVRFV
;
A
#
# COMPACT_ATOMS: atom_id res chain seq x y z
N GLY A 1 -14.66 -7.29 2.10
CA GLY A 1 -14.34 -6.56 0.86
C GLY A 1 -13.63 -5.26 1.11
N ASP A 2 -14.13 -4.39 2.00
CA ASP A 2 -13.62 -3.04 2.21
C ASP A 2 -12.11 -3.00 2.53
N ILE A 3 -11.70 -3.46 3.70
CA ILE A 3 -10.28 -3.43 4.13
C ILE A 3 -9.40 -4.34 3.27
N GLY A 4 -9.93 -5.46 2.80
CA GLY A 4 -9.19 -6.42 1.97
C GLY A 4 -8.65 -5.81 0.69
N THR A 5 -9.45 -4.98 0.02
CA THR A 5 -9.02 -4.29 -1.21
C THR A 5 -7.87 -3.33 -0.96
N HIS A 6 -7.86 -2.60 0.16
CA HIS A 6 -6.76 -1.70 0.52
C HIS A 6 -5.44 -2.46 0.73
N ALA A 7 -5.45 -3.52 1.52
CA ALA A 7 -4.25 -4.31 1.79
C ALA A 7 -3.73 -5.02 0.53
N HIS A 8 -4.62 -5.53 -0.32
CA HIS A 8 -4.26 -6.13 -1.60
C HIS A 8 -3.64 -5.09 -2.55
N ASN A 9 -4.26 -3.92 -2.70
CA ASN A 9 -3.74 -2.86 -3.57
C ASN A 9 -2.38 -2.35 -3.08
N LEU A 10 -2.19 -2.16 -1.76
CA LEU A 10 -0.90 -1.79 -1.19
C LEU A 10 0.17 -2.83 -1.50
N THR A 11 -0.16 -4.12 -1.40
CA THR A 11 0.78 -5.20 -1.72
C THR A 11 1.20 -5.13 -3.18
N ARG A 12 0.25 -5.01 -4.11
CA ARG A 12 0.53 -4.88 -5.55
C ARG A 12 1.39 -3.64 -5.84
N PHE A 13 1.03 -2.50 -5.28
CA PHE A 13 1.75 -1.24 -5.47
C PHE A 13 3.22 -1.32 -5.01
N ILE A 14 3.46 -1.89 -3.83
CA ILE A 14 4.81 -1.98 -3.25
C ILE A 14 5.67 -3.04 -3.92
N THR A 15 5.09 -4.19 -4.28
CA THR A 15 5.86 -5.34 -4.76
C THR A 15 5.88 -5.46 -6.28
N GLY A 16 4.90 -4.90 -6.96
CA GLY A 16 4.67 -5.13 -8.40
C GLY A 16 4.26 -6.55 -8.74
N LEU A 17 3.86 -7.36 -7.74
CA LEU A 17 3.52 -8.77 -7.92
C LEU A 17 2.01 -8.99 -7.96
N GLU A 18 1.58 -9.90 -8.83
CA GLU A 18 0.21 -10.38 -8.88
C GLU A 18 0.05 -11.67 -8.08
N VAL A 19 -1.11 -11.79 -7.43
CA VAL A 19 -1.50 -13.01 -6.71
C VAL A 19 -1.98 -14.04 -7.72
N ASP A 20 -1.41 -15.24 -7.67
CA ASP A 20 -1.74 -16.39 -8.53
C ASP A 20 -2.73 -17.34 -7.84
N GLU A 21 -2.43 -17.71 -6.59
CA GLU A 21 -3.27 -18.62 -5.80
C GLU A 21 -3.56 -18.04 -4.41
N VAL A 22 -4.78 -18.29 -3.93
CA VAL A 22 -5.27 -17.91 -2.61
C VAL A 22 -5.87 -19.12 -1.91
N ALA A 23 -5.46 -19.33 -0.66
CA ALA A 23 -6.18 -20.21 0.28
C ALA A 23 -6.67 -19.34 1.45
N ALA A 24 -7.98 -19.19 1.60
CA ALA A 24 -8.55 -18.21 2.51
C ALA A 24 -9.62 -18.80 3.42
N GLU A 25 -9.73 -18.20 4.61
CA GLU A 25 -10.86 -18.30 5.51
C GLU A 25 -11.49 -16.91 5.65
N VAL A 26 -12.80 -16.83 5.44
CA VAL A 26 -13.58 -15.60 5.62
C VAL A 26 -14.84 -15.89 6.42
N GLY A 27 -15.24 -14.97 7.27
CA GLY A 27 -16.42 -15.19 8.11
C GLY A 27 -16.89 -13.95 8.84
N ALA A 28 -18.03 -14.07 9.51
CA ALA A 28 -18.54 -13.09 10.46
C ALA A 28 -18.30 -13.62 11.88
N ILE A 29 -17.49 -12.89 12.65
CA ILE A 29 -17.16 -13.22 14.05
C ILE A 29 -18.16 -12.54 15.00
N VAL A 30 -18.59 -11.32 14.67
CA VAL A 30 -19.53 -10.58 15.51
C VAL A 30 -20.93 -11.20 15.38
N PRO A 31 -21.56 -11.60 16.50
CA PRO A 31 -22.89 -12.20 16.47
C PRO A 31 -23.92 -11.36 15.70
N LYS A 32 -24.75 -12.01 14.90
CA LYS A 32 -25.80 -11.42 14.06
C LYS A 32 -25.33 -10.54 12.89
N ARG A 33 -24.04 -10.43 12.64
CA ARG A 33 -23.52 -9.77 11.44
C ARG A 33 -23.69 -10.69 10.23
N ILE A 34 -24.26 -10.19 9.14
CA ILE A 34 -24.53 -10.94 7.92
C ILE A 34 -23.42 -10.79 6.86
N ILE A 35 -22.57 -9.79 6.99
CA ILE A 35 -21.41 -9.57 6.12
C ILE A 35 -20.14 -10.02 6.85
N HIS A 36 -19.16 -10.46 6.09
CA HIS A 36 -17.88 -10.90 6.64
C HIS A 36 -17.17 -9.72 7.31
N ASP A 37 -16.68 -9.93 8.52
CA ASP A 37 -15.90 -8.98 9.31
C ASP A 37 -14.50 -9.49 9.67
N PHE A 38 -14.16 -10.69 9.20
CA PHE A 38 -12.86 -11.32 9.30
C PHE A 38 -12.50 -11.98 7.97
N GLY A 39 -11.23 -11.92 7.60
CA GLY A 39 -10.65 -12.69 6.50
C GLY A 39 -9.17 -12.92 6.73
N GLY A 40 -8.71 -14.14 6.51
CA GLY A 40 -7.31 -14.53 6.53
C GLY A 40 -6.97 -15.34 5.29
N ALA A 41 -5.78 -15.13 4.73
CA ALA A 41 -5.37 -15.84 3.52
C ALA A 41 -3.87 -16.14 3.49
N MET A 42 -3.53 -17.28 2.90
CA MET A 42 -2.20 -17.62 2.39
C MET A 42 -2.17 -17.32 0.90
N LEU A 43 -1.11 -16.65 0.44
CA LEU A 43 -0.97 -16.18 -0.93
C LEU A 43 0.23 -16.81 -1.62
N ARG A 44 0.05 -17.14 -2.88
CA ARG A 44 1.14 -17.39 -3.83
C ARG A 44 1.12 -16.32 -4.90
N PHE A 45 2.28 -15.84 -5.25
CA PHE A 45 2.47 -14.85 -6.30
C PHE A 45 3.07 -15.52 -7.54
N GLU A 46 2.82 -14.94 -8.73
CA GLU A 46 3.26 -15.47 -10.03
C GLU A 46 4.77 -15.77 -10.11
N ASN A 47 5.58 -14.98 -9.40
CA ASN A 47 7.04 -15.20 -9.33
C ASN A 47 7.48 -16.26 -8.32
N GLY A 48 6.55 -16.96 -7.68
CA GLY A 48 6.81 -17.97 -6.66
C GLY A 48 6.96 -17.44 -5.23
N ALA A 49 6.88 -16.13 -4.99
CA ALA A 49 6.86 -15.57 -3.63
C ALA A 49 5.66 -16.08 -2.83
N ARG A 50 5.77 -16.02 -1.52
CA ARG A 50 4.71 -16.43 -0.58
C ARG A 50 4.35 -15.26 0.31
N GLY A 51 3.07 -15.16 0.64
CA GLY A 51 2.56 -14.16 1.56
C GLY A 51 1.47 -14.70 2.46
N SER A 52 1.17 -13.92 3.48
CA SER A 52 -0.02 -14.09 4.30
C SER A 52 -0.67 -12.73 4.53
N PHE A 53 -1.96 -12.78 4.70
CA PHE A 53 -2.79 -11.59 4.80
C PHE A 53 -3.92 -11.89 5.80
N TRP A 54 -4.24 -10.95 6.67
CA TRP A 54 -5.47 -11.01 7.42
C TRP A 54 -6.02 -9.61 7.67
N VAL A 55 -7.33 -9.52 7.73
CA VAL A 55 -8.08 -8.29 7.97
C VAL A 55 -9.26 -8.57 8.87
N THR A 56 -9.64 -7.60 9.68
CA THR A 56 -10.85 -7.69 10.50
C THR A 56 -11.44 -6.33 10.80
N GLN A 57 -12.76 -6.29 10.90
CA GLN A 57 -13.55 -5.17 11.44
C GLN A 57 -14.09 -5.51 12.86
N ALA A 58 -13.61 -6.59 13.45
CA ALA A 58 -14.08 -7.09 14.74
C ALA A 58 -13.06 -6.92 15.88
N ALA A 59 -11.95 -6.22 15.64
CA ALA A 59 -10.89 -5.98 16.64
C ALA A 59 -11.26 -4.82 17.57
N ALA A 60 -11.90 -5.11 18.69
CA ALA A 60 -12.30 -4.12 19.66
C ALA A 60 -11.07 -3.34 20.21
N GLY A 61 -11.17 -2.00 20.25
CA GLY A 61 -10.10 -1.13 20.73
C GLY A 61 -8.98 -0.84 19.72
N VAL A 62 -9.03 -1.41 18.53
CA VAL A 62 -8.13 -1.07 17.42
C VAL A 62 -8.81 -0.07 16.49
N GLU A 63 -8.30 1.15 16.42
CA GLU A 63 -8.87 2.21 15.59
C GLU A 63 -8.55 1.99 14.11
N ASN A 64 -7.28 1.78 13.79
CA ASN A 64 -6.78 1.39 12.48
C ASN A 64 -5.48 0.63 12.65
N CYS A 65 -5.11 -0.20 11.70
CA CYS A 65 -3.84 -0.93 11.77
C CYS A 65 -3.46 -1.48 10.38
N LEU A 66 -3.13 -0.60 9.45
CA LEU A 66 -2.60 -1.03 8.16
C LEU A 66 -1.08 -1.11 8.24
N ARG A 67 -0.54 -2.31 8.12
CA ARG A 67 0.91 -2.54 8.10
C ARG A 67 1.29 -3.52 6.99
N ILE A 68 2.51 -3.34 6.49
CA ILE A 68 3.08 -4.24 5.51
C ILE A 68 4.53 -4.56 5.86
N ARG A 69 4.91 -5.82 5.67
CA ARG A 69 6.31 -6.27 5.67
C ARG A 69 6.59 -7.01 4.38
N VAL A 70 7.67 -6.62 3.72
CA VAL A 70 8.17 -7.31 2.52
C VAL A 70 9.57 -7.79 2.79
N SER A 71 9.83 -9.08 2.62
CA SER A 71 11.15 -9.70 2.80
C SER A 71 11.65 -10.27 1.49
N GLY A 72 12.84 -9.87 1.11
CA GLY A 72 13.54 -10.39 -0.06
C GLY A 72 14.92 -10.95 0.31
N THR A 73 15.66 -11.41 -0.68
CA THR A 73 17.00 -12.00 -0.49
C THR A 73 18.07 -11.01 -0.01
N LYS A 74 17.82 -9.70 -0.16
CA LYS A 74 18.80 -8.66 0.23
C LYS A 74 18.40 -7.90 1.50
N GLY A 75 17.21 -8.12 2.03
CA GLY A 75 16.72 -7.43 3.22
C GLY A 75 15.20 -7.39 3.30
N SER A 76 14.70 -6.67 4.29
CA SER A 76 13.27 -6.51 4.53
C SER A 76 12.90 -5.05 4.71
N LEU A 77 11.66 -4.72 4.35
CA LEU A 77 11.03 -3.43 4.58
C LEU A 77 9.81 -3.62 5.48
N GLU A 78 9.59 -2.69 6.41
CA GLU A 78 8.41 -2.66 7.27
C GLU A 78 7.87 -1.24 7.34
N TRP A 79 6.55 -1.11 7.18
CA TRP A 79 5.86 0.18 7.27
C TRP A 79 4.49 0.00 7.96
N MET A 80 4.05 1.05 8.65
CA MET A 80 2.78 1.10 9.35
C MET A 80 2.12 2.47 9.13
N GLN A 81 0.85 2.46 8.78
CA GLN A 81 0.11 3.68 8.45
C GLN A 81 -0.03 4.65 9.64
N GLU A 82 -0.14 4.12 10.86
CA GLU A 82 -0.25 4.94 12.08
C GLU A 82 1.05 5.72 12.39
N PHE A 83 2.18 5.30 11.80
CA PHE A 83 3.47 5.97 11.89
C PHE A 83 4.07 6.17 10.49
N PRO A 84 3.39 6.92 9.60
CA PRO A 84 3.68 6.93 8.16
C PRO A 84 5.04 7.54 7.82
N GLN A 85 5.62 8.31 8.75
CA GLN A 85 6.91 8.97 8.58
C GLN A 85 8.11 8.03 8.75
N ALA A 86 7.89 6.77 9.05
CA ALA A 86 8.95 5.81 9.35
C ALA A 86 8.86 4.58 8.45
N LEU A 87 9.84 4.39 7.57
CA LEU A 87 10.07 3.16 6.84
C LEU A 87 11.29 2.46 7.43
N THR A 88 11.08 1.31 8.05
CA THR A 88 12.20 0.49 8.55
C THR A 88 12.76 -0.37 7.43
N PHE A 89 14.02 -0.18 7.11
CA PHE A 89 14.77 -1.02 6.19
C PHE A 89 15.79 -1.85 6.97
N LYS A 90 15.74 -3.15 6.80
CA LYS A 90 16.62 -4.14 7.43
C LYS A 90 17.45 -4.83 6.34
N PRO A 91 18.61 -4.27 5.95
CA PRO A 91 19.47 -4.91 4.96
C PRO A 91 20.07 -6.20 5.52
N LEU A 92 20.32 -7.19 4.65
CA LEU A 92 21.04 -8.40 5.02
C LEU A 92 22.48 -8.01 5.42
N ASN A 93 22.93 -8.51 6.57
CA ASN A 93 24.29 -8.30 7.09
C ASN A 93 24.67 -6.83 7.39
N ALA A 94 23.70 -5.95 7.64
CA ALA A 94 23.96 -4.58 8.06
C ALA A 94 22.92 -4.12 9.10
N PRO A 95 23.20 -3.07 9.90
CA PRO A 95 22.26 -2.55 10.87
C PRO A 95 20.96 -2.06 10.23
N SER A 96 19.87 -2.20 10.96
CA SER A 96 18.57 -1.64 10.58
C SER A 96 18.65 -0.12 10.44
N GLN A 97 17.93 0.41 9.47
CA GLN A 97 17.85 1.83 9.15
C GLN A 97 16.39 2.28 9.25
N ASN A 98 16.16 3.43 9.81
CA ASN A 98 14.89 4.13 9.70
C ASN A 98 15.02 5.21 8.62
N ARG A 99 14.16 5.14 7.61
CA ARG A 99 14.11 6.10 6.50
C ARG A 99 12.89 6.98 6.67
N THR A 100 13.08 8.29 6.49
CA THR A 100 12.04 9.30 6.61
C THR A 100 11.73 9.92 5.25
N PRO A 101 10.52 10.43 5.03
CA PRO A 101 10.18 11.15 3.81
C PRO A 101 11.14 12.31 3.58
N ASN A 102 11.49 12.53 2.32
CA ASN A 102 12.40 13.57 1.88
C ASN A 102 13.80 13.54 2.54
N GLY A 103 14.16 12.43 3.18
CA GLY A 103 15.49 12.20 3.73
C GLY A 103 16.51 11.74 2.68
N PRO A 104 17.76 11.53 3.08
CA PRO A 104 18.80 11.03 2.18
C PRO A 104 18.40 9.69 1.52
N GLY A 105 18.61 9.60 0.20
CA GLY A 105 18.25 8.41 -0.58
C GLY A 105 16.78 8.30 -0.97
N THR A 106 16.01 9.37 -0.82
CA THR A 106 14.64 9.46 -1.34
C THR A 106 14.61 9.30 -2.85
N LEU A 107 13.78 8.39 -3.35
CA LEU A 107 13.60 8.16 -4.78
C LEU A 107 12.68 9.22 -5.41
N PRO A 108 12.74 9.44 -6.74
CA PRO A 108 11.97 10.50 -7.41
C PRO A 108 10.47 10.44 -7.15
N LEU A 109 9.85 9.26 -7.16
CA LEU A 109 8.42 9.11 -6.85
C LEU A 109 8.10 9.55 -5.42
N SER A 110 8.91 9.14 -4.45
CA SER A 110 8.73 9.54 -3.05
C SER A 110 8.96 11.05 -2.86
N ALA A 111 9.96 11.62 -3.52
CA ALA A 111 10.19 13.07 -3.51
C ALA A 111 9.01 13.85 -4.09
N ARG A 112 8.42 13.36 -5.19
CA ARG A 112 7.22 13.97 -5.78
C ARG A 112 6.03 13.97 -4.79
N CYS A 113 5.89 12.93 -4.01
CA CYS A 113 4.79 12.77 -3.05
C CYS A 113 5.01 13.51 -1.72
N THR A 114 6.17 14.13 -1.52
CA THR A 114 6.53 14.83 -0.28
C THR A 114 6.65 16.33 -0.52
N ARG A 115 5.95 17.14 0.28
CA ARG A 115 5.91 18.61 0.16
C ARG A 115 6.80 19.31 1.17
N LEU A 116 7.00 18.71 2.34
CA LEU A 116 7.75 19.30 3.44
C LEU A 116 9.19 18.80 3.46
N VAL A 117 10.07 19.58 4.05
CA VAL A 117 11.46 19.18 4.27
C VAL A 117 11.53 18.01 5.27
N ALA A 118 12.58 17.21 5.19
CA ALA A 118 12.80 16.09 6.11
C ALA A 118 12.63 16.50 7.58
N GLY A 119 12.00 15.63 8.38
CA GLY A 119 11.73 15.87 9.80
C GLY A 119 10.39 16.59 10.08
N HIS A 120 9.64 16.99 9.06
CA HIS A 120 8.30 17.56 9.23
C HIS A 120 7.25 16.51 8.87
N PRO A 121 6.22 16.32 9.71
CA PRO A 121 5.20 15.32 9.47
C PRO A 121 4.25 15.72 8.36
N GLU A 122 4.00 14.79 7.46
CA GLU A 122 2.89 14.78 6.51
C GLU A 122 1.98 13.60 6.85
N GLY A 123 0.74 13.62 6.42
CA GLY A 123 -0.20 12.60 6.83
C GLY A 123 -1.29 12.30 5.81
N PHE A 124 -2.40 11.81 6.31
CA PHE A 124 -3.51 11.32 5.53
C PHE A 124 -4.08 12.34 4.52
N PRO A 125 -4.29 13.63 4.88
CA PRO A 125 -4.73 14.64 3.91
C PRO A 125 -3.74 14.87 2.78
N ASP A 126 -2.43 14.80 3.07
CA ASP A 126 -1.37 14.99 2.06
C ASP A 126 -1.36 13.83 1.07
N GLY A 127 -1.59 12.61 1.53
CA GLY A 127 -1.71 11.43 0.67
C GLY A 127 -2.86 11.57 -0.34
N PHE A 128 -4.05 12.02 0.10
CA PHE A 128 -5.16 12.30 -0.80
C PHE A 128 -4.87 13.47 -1.73
N ALA A 129 -4.27 14.54 -1.24
CA ALA A 129 -3.89 15.68 -2.07
C ALA A 129 -2.93 15.29 -3.19
N ASN A 130 -2.02 14.33 -2.97
CA ASN A 130 -1.15 13.79 -4.00
C ASN A 130 -1.95 13.10 -5.11
N ILE A 131 -2.88 12.22 -4.76
CA ILE A 131 -3.74 11.53 -5.74
C ILE A 131 -4.50 12.52 -6.61
N TYR A 132 -5.13 13.54 -6.00
CA TYR A 132 -5.86 14.56 -6.75
C TYR A 132 -4.95 15.41 -7.64
N SER A 133 -3.77 15.78 -7.17
CA SER A 133 -2.80 16.54 -7.93
C SER A 133 -2.31 15.78 -9.16
N ASP A 134 -1.98 14.51 -8.98
CA ASP A 134 -1.53 13.62 -10.04
C ASP A 134 -2.63 13.38 -11.08
N ALA A 135 -3.85 13.10 -10.64
CA ALA A 135 -4.99 12.96 -11.54
C ALA A 135 -5.28 14.24 -12.32
N ALA A 136 -5.22 15.40 -11.67
CA ALA A 136 -5.41 16.70 -12.34
C ALA A 136 -4.34 16.96 -13.40
N GLU A 137 -3.08 16.64 -13.10
CA GLU A 137 -1.97 16.75 -14.08
C GLU A 137 -2.20 15.84 -15.28
N ALA A 138 -2.57 14.58 -15.05
CA ALA A 138 -2.86 13.62 -16.12
C ALA A 138 -4.03 14.10 -17.02
N ILE A 139 -5.09 14.64 -16.43
CA ILE A 139 -6.23 15.20 -17.15
C ILE A 139 -5.80 16.44 -17.97
N ALA A 140 -5.04 17.34 -17.38
CA ALA A 140 -4.57 18.56 -18.06
C ALA A 140 -3.66 18.23 -19.24
N ALA A 141 -2.73 17.31 -19.06
CA ALA A 141 -1.86 16.82 -20.14
C ALA A 141 -2.65 16.23 -21.29
N ARG A 142 -3.61 15.33 -21.00
CA ARG A 142 -4.50 14.72 -22.02
C ARG A 142 -5.31 15.78 -22.78
N ARG A 143 -5.87 16.78 -22.08
CA ARG A 143 -6.62 17.88 -22.72
C ARG A 143 -5.74 18.75 -23.63
N ALA A 144 -4.47 18.90 -23.28
CA ALA A 144 -3.50 19.64 -24.10
C ALA A 144 -2.85 18.79 -25.22
N GLY A 145 -3.25 17.53 -25.40
CA GLY A 145 -2.64 16.62 -26.37
C GLY A 145 -1.19 16.27 -26.03
N LYS A 146 -0.80 16.35 -24.76
CA LYS A 146 0.54 16.07 -24.25
C LYS A 146 0.55 14.80 -23.38
N GLN A 147 1.74 14.28 -23.12
CA GLN A 147 1.94 13.24 -22.12
C GLN A 147 2.14 13.88 -20.74
N ALA A 148 1.55 13.29 -19.71
CA ALA A 148 1.83 13.65 -18.33
C ALA A 148 3.22 13.15 -17.91
N ASP A 149 3.75 13.71 -16.82
CA ASP A 149 4.93 13.14 -16.17
C ASP A 149 4.64 11.68 -15.78
N PRO A 150 5.48 10.71 -16.16
CA PRO A 150 5.29 9.31 -15.79
C PRO A 150 5.12 9.11 -14.27
N LEU A 151 5.75 9.93 -13.44
CA LEU A 151 5.59 9.88 -11.98
C LEU A 151 4.21 10.33 -11.50
N ALA A 152 3.47 11.10 -12.30
CA ALA A 152 2.09 11.47 -12.01
C ALA A 152 1.07 10.36 -12.32
N LEU A 153 1.49 9.24 -12.89
CA LEU A 153 0.58 8.17 -13.33
C LEU A 153 0.52 6.99 -12.36
N TYR A 154 1.05 7.14 -11.15
CA TYR A 154 1.05 6.10 -10.13
C TYR A 154 -0.23 6.01 -9.28
N PHE A 155 -1.21 6.88 -9.50
CA PHE A 155 -2.51 6.75 -8.83
C PHE A 155 -3.27 5.50 -9.34
N PRO A 156 -4.09 4.86 -8.50
CA PRO A 156 -4.85 3.68 -8.88
C PRO A 156 -5.79 3.95 -10.06
N ASN A 157 -5.83 3.04 -11.00
CA ASN A 157 -6.70 3.09 -12.18
C ASN A 157 -7.81 2.03 -12.13
N SER A 158 -8.64 1.94 -13.18
CA SER A 158 -9.74 0.98 -13.25
C SER A 158 -9.29 -0.49 -13.22
N PHE A 159 -8.07 -0.78 -13.69
CA PHE A 159 -7.51 -2.13 -13.62
C PHE A 159 -7.14 -2.49 -12.18
N ASP A 160 -6.57 -1.57 -11.41
CA ASP A 160 -6.28 -1.79 -10.00
C ASP A 160 -7.57 -2.05 -9.21
N GLY A 161 -8.63 -1.30 -9.52
CA GLY A 161 -9.96 -1.53 -8.95
C GLY A 161 -10.52 -2.91 -9.30
N LEU A 162 -10.39 -3.34 -10.57
CA LEU A 162 -10.80 -4.67 -11.01
C LEU A 162 -10.05 -5.77 -10.25
N MET A 163 -8.73 -5.64 -10.12
CA MET A 163 -7.91 -6.63 -9.40
C MET A 163 -8.26 -6.70 -7.92
N GLY A 164 -8.59 -5.56 -7.29
CA GLY A 164 -9.10 -5.52 -5.93
C GLY A 164 -10.42 -6.28 -5.75
N VAL A 165 -11.37 -6.07 -6.66
CA VAL A 165 -12.67 -6.78 -6.63
C VAL A 165 -12.51 -8.28 -6.92
N ARG A 166 -11.59 -8.67 -7.78
CA ARG A 166 -11.29 -10.10 -8.04
C ARG A 166 -10.67 -10.82 -6.85
N PHE A 167 -9.94 -10.08 -6.03
CA PHE A 167 -9.26 -10.66 -4.87
C PHE A 167 -10.21 -10.93 -3.71
N VAL A 168 -11.22 -10.11 -3.48
CA VAL A 168 -12.15 -10.22 -2.35
C VAL A 168 -13.44 -10.96 -2.70
#